data_b411f7b4a11e810fdfa786e1f3fc6b86
#
_entry.id   b411f7b4a11e810fdfa786e1f3fc6b86
#
_cell.length_a   1.000
_cell.length_b   1.000
_cell.length_c   1.000
_cell.angle_alpha   90.00
_cell.angle_beta   90.00
_cell.angle_gamma   90.00
#
_symmetry.space_group_name_H-M   'P 1'
#
loop_
_entity.id
_entity.type
_entity.pdbx_description
1 polymer ?
#
loop_
_entity_poly.entity_id
_entity_poly.type
_entity_poly.pdbx_seq_one_letter_code
_entity_poly.pdbx_strand_id
1 'polypeptide(L)'
;MYIKRNGSRIIRLIVLIIAILIALLTAILMLAFSQAFQDWTYDKLPNGYEIWRINSEDISLIKTDGDSSDLRIDRYILEFCYNDSYIGIKRLMIDENLPYQEAHIEDMDASNPSYYLVDTVNDVVMGPYTAEEYENQIEALKIDTMCDWIKTVPMPEGAHY
;
A
#
# COMPACT_ATOMS: atom_id res chain seq x y z
N MET A 1 -41.98 -1.04 -50.89
CA MET A 1 -41.59 0.07 -49.96
C MET A 1 -41.39 -0.39 -48.53
N TYR A 2 -40.84 -1.61 -48.27
CA TYR A 2 -40.75 -2.22 -46.94
C TYR A 2 -39.34 -2.34 -46.36
N ILE A 3 -38.30 -2.13 -47.17
CA ILE A 3 -36.90 -2.37 -46.76
C ILE A 3 -36.29 -1.22 -45.93
N LYS A 4 -36.78 0.00 -46.07
CA LYS A 4 -36.18 1.21 -45.42
C LYS A 4 -36.47 1.29 -43.90
N ARG A 5 -37.46 0.59 -43.38
CA ARG A 5 -37.90 0.70 -41.98
C ARG A 5 -37.12 -0.20 -41.03
N ASN A 6 -36.52 -1.29 -41.51
CA ASN A 6 -35.72 -2.22 -40.69
C ASN A 6 -34.32 -1.73 -40.48
N GLY A 7 -33.72 -1.03 -41.44
CA GLY A 7 -32.35 -0.49 -41.32
C GLY A 7 -32.20 0.52 -40.16
N SER A 8 -33.21 1.39 -39.96
CA SER A 8 -33.13 2.39 -38.89
C SER A 8 -33.28 1.77 -37.48
N ARG A 9 -34.01 0.64 -37.36
CA ARG A 9 -34.11 -0.09 -36.09
C ARG A 9 -32.80 -0.83 -35.73
N ILE A 10 -32.16 -1.45 -36.72
CA ILE A 10 -30.88 -2.13 -36.55
C ILE A 10 -29.79 -1.12 -36.15
N ILE A 11 -29.72 0.04 -36.80
CA ILE A 11 -28.77 1.10 -36.48
C ILE A 11 -29.00 1.58 -35.04
N ARG A 12 -30.24 1.84 -34.62
CA ARG A 12 -30.55 2.25 -33.24
C ARG A 12 -30.14 1.18 -32.22
N LEU A 13 -30.36 -0.09 -32.52
CA LEU A 13 -29.95 -1.19 -31.65
C LEU A 13 -28.44 -1.27 -31.51
N ILE A 14 -27.68 -1.12 -32.61
CA ILE A 14 -26.22 -1.10 -32.60
C ILE A 14 -25.70 0.10 -31.77
N VAL A 15 -26.23 1.30 -31.95
CA VAL A 15 -25.87 2.48 -31.19
C VAL A 15 -26.15 2.29 -29.69
N LEU A 16 -27.29 1.67 -29.34
CA LEU A 16 -27.62 1.37 -27.95
C LEU A 16 -26.62 0.39 -27.32
N ILE A 17 -26.27 -0.69 -28.04
CA ILE A 17 -25.30 -1.67 -27.57
C ILE A 17 -23.93 -1.02 -27.35
N ILE A 18 -23.47 -0.20 -28.28
CA ILE A 18 -22.19 0.52 -28.15
C ILE A 18 -22.23 1.47 -26.95
N ALA A 19 -23.32 2.19 -26.73
CA ALA A 19 -23.47 3.09 -25.58
C ALA A 19 -23.42 2.32 -24.26
N ILE A 20 -24.06 1.15 -24.16
CA ILE A 20 -24.01 0.29 -22.97
C ILE A 20 -22.57 -0.22 -22.73
N LEU A 21 -21.87 -0.65 -23.77
CA LEU A 21 -20.49 -1.14 -23.64
C LEU A 21 -19.55 -0.04 -23.18
N ILE A 22 -19.70 1.19 -23.70
CA ILE A 22 -18.91 2.34 -23.24
C ILE A 22 -19.23 2.66 -21.78
N ALA A 23 -20.49 2.66 -21.38
CA ALA A 23 -20.89 2.91 -20.00
C ALA A 23 -20.32 1.85 -19.03
N LEU A 24 -20.33 0.58 -19.40
CA LEU A 24 -19.74 -0.51 -18.63
C LEU A 24 -18.23 -0.36 -18.51
N LEU A 25 -17.55 -0.05 -19.60
CA LEU A 25 -16.11 0.16 -19.61
C LEU A 25 -15.70 1.36 -18.72
N THR A 26 -16.43 2.46 -18.80
CA THR A 26 -16.18 3.64 -17.95
C THR A 26 -16.43 3.34 -16.47
N ALA A 27 -17.47 2.55 -16.15
CA ALA A 27 -17.75 2.14 -14.77
C ALA A 27 -16.61 1.24 -14.22
N ILE A 28 -16.12 0.27 -15.02
CA ILE A 28 -14.99 -0.57 -14.63
C ILE A 28 -13.73 0.24 -14.42
N LEU A 29 -13.44 1.19 -15.32
CA LEU A 29 -12.28 2.08 -15.18
C LEU A 29 -12.41 2.96 -13.93
N MET A 30 -13.58 3.54 -13.66
CA MET A 30 -13.80 4.34 -12.44
C MET A 30 -13.62 3.51 -11.16
N LEU A 31 -14.10 2.27 -11.13
CA LEU A 31 -13.88 1.37 -9.99
C LEU A 31 -12.40 1.03 -9.81
N ALA A 32 -11.68 0.75 -10.88
CA ALA A 32 -10.24 0.47 -10.83
C ALA A 32 -9.44 1.71 -10.34
N PHE A 33 -9.78 2.90 -10.85
CA PHE A 33 -9.15 4.15 -10.42
C PHE A 33 -9.49 4.50 -8.97
N SER A 34 -10.73 4.27 -8.51
CA SER A 34 -11.10 4.60 -7.13
C SER A 34 -10.30 3.78 -6.11
N GLN A 35 -9.98 2.51 -6.40
CA GLN A 35 -9.15 1.69 -5.52
C GLN A 35 -7.68 2.11 -5.50
N ALA A 36 -7.17 2.70 -6.58
CA ALA A 36 -5.77 3.14 -6.67
C ALA A 36 -5.47 4.41 -5.85
N PHE A 37 -6.48 5.22 -5.56
CA PHE A 37 -6.35 6.52 -4.89
C PHE A 37 -7.05 6.58 -3.52
N GLN A 38 -7.41 5.43 -2.92
CA GLN A 38 -8.03 5.43 -1.61
C GLN A 38 -6.99 5.50 -0.51
N ASP A 39 -7.07 6.54 0.31
CA ASP A 39 -6.36 6.62 1.58
C ASP A 39 -6.92 5.55 2.51
N TRP A 40 -6.07 4.96 3.32
CA TRP A 40 -6.51 4.04 4.36
C TRP A 40 -5.53 4.02 5.52
N THR A 41 -6.02 3.61 6.68
CA THR A 41 -5.25 3.44 7.91
C THR A 41 -5.39 2.01 8.42
N TYR A 42 -4.30 1.42 8.88
CA TYR A 42 -4.26 0.16 9.62
C TYR A 42 -3.78 0.45 11.04
N ASP A 43 -4.68 0.41 12.00
CA ASP A 43 -4.51 0.82 13.41
C ASP A 43 -4.37 -0.35 14.39
N LYS A 44 -4.22 -1.60 13.89
CA LYS A 44 -4.13 -2.79 14.73
C LYS A 44 -2.71 -3.12 15.19
N LEU A 45 -1.75 -2.26 14.89
CA LEU A 45 -0.38 -2.42 15.34
C LEU A 45 -0.26 -2.15 16.85
N PRO A 46 0.73 -2.75 17.54
CA PRO A 46 0.89 -2.57 18.98
C PRO A 46 1.35 -1.15 19.33
N ASN A 47 1.02 -0.74 20.55
CA ASN A 47 1.53 0.47 21.21
C ASN A 47 1.33 1.79 20.45
N GLY A 48 0.20 1.94 19.73
CA GLY A 48 -0.17 3.18 19.05
C GLY A 48 0.56 3.39 17.72
N TYR A 49 1.12 2.32 17.15
CA TYR A 49 1.65 2.39 15.78
C TYR A 49 0.54 2.11 14.77
N GLU A 50 0.65 2.76 13.60
CA GLU A 50 -0.31 2.66 12.50
C GLU A 50 0.42 2.68 11.15
N ILE A 51 -0.11 1.99 10.17
CA ILE A 51 0.28 2.19 8.77
C ILE A 51 -0.73 3.11 8.11
N TRP A 52 -0.24 4.23 7.59
CA TRP A 52 -1.05 5.19 6.85
C TRP A 52 -0.70 5.13 5.37
N ARG A 53 -1.72 5.04 4.53
CA ARG A 53 -1.60 5.21 3.08
C ARG A 53 -2.34 6.47 2.68
N ILE A 54 -1.61 7.45 2.15
CA ILE A 54 -2.14 8.70 1.60
C ILE A 54 -2.29 8.60 0.07
N ASN A 55 -1.46 7.77 -0.57
CA ASN A 55 -1.52 7.45 -2.01
C ASN A 55 -0.73 6.16 -2.29
N SER A 56 -0.58 5.78 -3.56
CA SER A 56 0.10 4.53 -3.94
C SER A 56 1.58 4.47 -3.53
N GLU A 57 2.21 5.60 -3.30
CA GLU A 57 3.64 5.72 -2.98
C GLU A 57 3.86 6.11 -1.51
N ASP A 58 2.94 6.86 -0.94
CA ASP A 58 3.03 7.35 0.43
C ASP A 58 2.32 6.39 1.38
N ILE A 59 3.02 5.32 1.71
CA ILE A 59 2.61 4.31 2.69
C ILE A 59 3.68 4.31 3.78
N SER A 60 3.34 4.83 4.95
CA SER A 60 4.27 5.18 6.01
C SER A 60 3.90 4.54 7.34
N LEU A 61 4.89 4.30 8.22
CA LEU A 61 4.67 3.91 9.60
C LEU A 61 4.65 5.15 10.48
N ILE A 62 3.54 5.32 11.17
CA ILE A 62 3.28 6.45 12.07
C ILE A 62 3.14 5.92 13.49
N LYS A 63 3.55 6.70 14.48
CA LYS A 63 3.20 6.49 15.87
C LYS A 63 2.23 7.59 16.30
N THR A 64 1.09 7.20 16.84
CA THR A 64 0.08 8.12 17.37
C THR A 64 0.15 8.13 18.91
N ASP A 65 0.12 9.34 19.49
CA ASP A 65 0.02 9.53 20.95
C ASP A 65 -0.97 10.68 21.21
N GLY A 66 -2.22 10.29 21.47
CA GLY A 66 -3.32 11.24 21.62
C GLY A 66 -3.56 12.04 20.34
N ASP A 67 -3.38 13.36 20.43
CA ASP A 67 -3.60 14.29 19.30
C ASP A 67 -2.33 14.49 18.45
N SER A 68 -1.21 13.84 18.77
CA SER A 68 0.03 13.93 18.00
C SER A 68 0.31 12.67 17.18
N SER A 69 0.96 12.87 16.04
CA SER A 69 1.44 11.77 15.19
C SER A 69 2.88 12.03 14.77
N ASP A 70 3.74 11.03 14.97
CA ASP A 70 5.13 11.07 14.60
C ASP A 70 5.44 10.09 13.47
N LEU A 71 6.04 10.58 12.38
CA LEU A 71 6.52 9.75 11.30
C LEU A 71 7.74 8.93 11.78
N ARG A 72 7.67 7.59 11.64
CA ARG A 72 8.72 6.66 12.05
C ARG A 72 9.48 6.06 10.89
N ILE A 73 8.77 5.60 9.87
CA ILE A 73 9.35 5.11 8.62
C ILE A 73 8.57 5.75 7.48
N ASP A 74 9.28 6.56 6.70
CA ASP A 74 8.72 7.32 5.60
C ASP A 74 8.51 6.44 4.37
N ARG A 75 7.39 6.58 3.72
CA ARG A 75 6.97 6.10 2.40
C ARG A 75 7.44 4.71 1.94
N TYR A 76 6.76 4.19 0.95
CA TYR A 76 7.10 2.99 0.17
C TYR A 76 7.15 1.69 0.97
N ILE A 77 6.38 1.59 2.06
CA ILE A 77 6.23 0.34 2.78
C ILE A 77 5.47 -0.65 1.89
N LEU A 78 6.10 -1.80 1.62
CA LEU A 78 5.55 -2.88 0.79
C LEU A 78 4.76 -3.88 1.60
N GLU A 79 5.33 -4.28 2.72
CA GLU A 79 4.79 -5.30 3.61
C GLU A 79 5.16 -4.96 5.05
N PHE A 80 4.34 -5.41 5.97
CA PHE A 80 4.61 -5.35 7.39
C PHE A 80 4.18 -6.65 8.09
N CYS A 81 4.78 -6.93 9.23
CA CYS A 81 4.37 -8.00 10.14
C CYS A 81 4.56 -7.53 11.57
N TYR A 82 3.92 -8.17 12.54
CA TYR A 82 4.03 -7.74 13.92
C TYR A 82 3.70 -8.85 14.92
N ASN A 83 4.10 -8.62 16.16
CA ASN A 83 3.60 -9.28 17.36
C ASN A 83 3.28 -8.21 18.41
N ASP A 84 3.08 -8.57 19.65
CA ASP A 84 2.68 -7.64 20.72
C ASP A 84 3.74 -6.56 21.03
N SER A 85 4.99 -6.73 20.62
CA SER A 85 6.12 -5.88 21.01
C SER A 85 6.95 -5.35 19.84
N TYR A 86 6.86 -5.99 18.69
CA TYR A 86 7.71 -5.68 17.54
C TYR A 86 6.91 -5.54 16.25
N ILE A 87 7.38 -4.66 15.36
CA ILE A 87 6.87 -4.52 13.99
C ILE A 87 8.03 -4.71 13.04
N GLY A 88 7.88 -5.62 12.08
CA GLY A 88 8.77 -5.78 10.94
C GLY A 88 8.23 -5.01 9.74
N ILE A 89 9.09 -4.31 9.03
CA ILE A 89 8.75 -3.53 7.84
C ILE A 89 9.65 -3.92 6.69
N LYS A 90 9.05 -4.15 5.52
CA LYS A 90 9.75 -4.18 4.23
C LYS A 90 9.43 -2.89 3.49
N ARG A 91 10.46 -2.15 3.10
CA ARG A 91 10.36 -0.89 2.38
C ARG A 91 11.15 -0.96 1.09
N LEU A 92 10.66 -0.33 0.02
CA LEU A 92 11.48 -0.14 -1.17
C LEU A 92 12.75 0.63 -0.80
N MET A 93 13.88 0.21 -1.34
CA MET A 93 15.13 0.95 -1.20
C MET A 93 15.03 2.23 -2.04
N ILE A 94 15.23 3.37 -1.42
CA ILE A 94 15.30 4.68 -2.08
C ILE A 94 16.73 5.20 -1.99
N ASP A 95 17.19 5.90 -3.02
CA ASP A 95 18.40 6.67 -2.93
C ASP A 95 18.13 7.93 -2.10
N GLU A 96 18.59 7.94 -0.86
CA GLU A 96 18.39 9.06 0.07
C GLU A 96 19.08 10.36 -0.39
N ASN A 97 19.95 10.29 -1.40
CA ASN A 97 20.57 11.47 -2.00
C ASN A 97 19.66 12.16 -3.03
N LEU A 98 18.60 11.51 -3.48
CA LEU A 98 17.64 12.14 -4.38
C LEU A 98 16.68 13.04 -3.58
N PRO A 99 16.41 14.26 -4.06
CA PRO A 99 15.37 15.09 -3.49
C PRO A 99 14.03 14.36 -3.50
N TYR A 100 13.24 14.54 -2.43
CA TYR A 100 11.92 13.93 -2.28
C TYR A 100 11.02 14.01 -3.53
N GLN A 101 11.10 15.12 -4.25
CA GLN A 101 10.30 15.41 -5.46
C GLN A 101 10.77 14.66 -6.71
N GLU A 102 11.99 14.11 -6.67
CA GLU A 102 12.63 13.41 -7.79
C GLU A 102 12.72 11.90 -7.57
N ALA A 103 12.41 11.43 -6.36
CA ALA A 103 12.37 10.00 -6.05
C ALA A 103 11.07 9.39 -6.59
N HIS A 104 11.13 8.83 -7.79
CA HIS A 104 10.03 8.07 -8.40
C HIS A 104 10.16 6.57 -8.09
N ILE A 105 9.04 5.84 -8.08
CA ILE A 105 9.03 4.37 -7.91
C ILE A 105 9.98 3.68 -8.90
N GLU A 106 10.12 4.23 -10.08
CA GLU A 106 10.99 3.73 -11.17
C GLU A 106 12.47 3.73 -10.78
N ASP A 107 12.87 4.61 -9.84
CA ASP A 107 14.24 4.75 -9.35
C ASP A 107 14.55 3.82 -8.16
N MET A 108 13.57 2.98 -7.75
CA MET A 108 13.67 2.13 -6.57
C MET A 108 13.95 0.69 -6.93
N ASP A 109 14.85 0.06 -6.19
CA ASP A 109 15.11 -1.37 -6.32
C ASP A 109 14.06 -2.20 -5.59
N ALA A 110 13.00 -2.57 -6.30
CA ALA A 110 11.95 -3.43 -5.78
C ALA A 110 12.41 -4.90 -5.57
N SER A 111 13.52 -5.30 -6.17
CA SER A 111 14.07 -6.66 -6.03
C SER A 111 14.86 -6.86 -4.75
N ASN A 112 15.31 -5.77 -4.12
CA ASN A 112 16.12 -5.79 -2.90
C ASN A 112 15.59 -4.78 -1.87
N PRO A 113 14.48 -5.09 -1.18
CA PRO A 113 13.89 -4.16 -0.20
C PRO A 113 14.79 -4.01 1.02
N SER A 114 14.72 -2.85 1.66
CA SER A 114 15.26 -2.62 2.99
C SER A 114 14.31 -3.17 4.05
N TYR A 115 14.87 -3.69 5.12
CA TYR A 115 14.11 -4.21 6.26
C TYR A 115 14.32 -3.32 7.48
N TYR A 116 13.27 -3.13 8.24
CA TYR A 116 13.31 -2.44 9.52
C TYR A 116 12.65 -3.30 10.60
N LEU A 117 13.14 -3.16 11.80
CA LEU A 117 12.56 -3.74 12.99
C LEU A 117 12.26 -2.63 14.00
N VAL A 118 11.03 -2.54 14.45
CA VAL A 118 10.62 -1.54 15.43
C VAL A 118 10.30 -2.23 16.75
N ASP A 119 11.04 -1.87 17.79
CA ASP A 119 10.69 -2.21 19.17
C ASP A 119 9.65 -1.19 19.64
N THR A 120 8.40 -1.61 19.73
CA THR A 120 7.29 -0.72 20.02
C THR A 120 7.17 -0.37 21.51
N VAL A 121 7.80 -1.18 22.36
CA VAL A 121 7.82 -0.96 23.82
C VAL A 121 8.83 0.10 24.20
N ASN A 122 10.04 0.04 23.59
CA ASN A 122 11.11 0.99 23.82
C ASN A 122 11.12 2.15 22.86
N ASP A 123 10.22 2.15 21.87
CA ASP A 123 10.08 3.18 20.84
C ASP A 123 11.36 3.36 19.99
N VAL A 124 11.95 2.24 19.55
CA VAL A 124 13.22 2.23 18.82
C VAL A 124 13.00 1.64 17.42
N VAL A 125 13.40 2.39 16.40
CA VAL A 125 13.47 1.94 15.01
C VAL A 125 14.88 1.48 14.69
N MET A 126 15.04 0.25 14.24
CA MET A 126 16.30 -0.38 13.88
C MET A 126 16.33 -0.70 12.39
N GLY A 127 17.46 -0.49 11.73
CA GLY A 127 17.64 -0.65 10.29
C GLY A 127 18.09 0.65 9.63
N PRO A 128 18.16 0.74 8.29
CA PRO A 128 17.79 -0.31 7.35
C PRO A 128 18.72 -1.53 7.38
N TYR A 129 18.16 -2.70 7.17
CA TYR A 129 18.86 -3.97 7.10
C TYR A 129 18.68 -4.62 5.72
N THR A 130 19.63 -5.47 5.35
CA THR A 130 19.39 -6.51 4.34
C THR A 130 18.50 -7.63 4.93
N ALA A 131 17.99 -8.52 4.09
CA ALA A 131 17.20 -9.66 4.56
C ALA A 131 17.96 -10.52 5.58
N GLU A 132 19.25 -10.81 5.32
CA GLU A 132 20.10 -11.60 6.21
C GLU A 132 20.34 -10.91 7.55
N GLU A 133 20.64 -9.62 7.54
CA GLU A 133 20.83 -8.82 8.77
C GLU A 133 19.56 -8.76 9.60
N TYR A 134 18.40 -8.64 8.96
CA TYR A 134 17.10 -8.63 9.63
C TYR A 134 16.84 -9.97 10.36
N GLU A 135 17.03 -11.10 9.67
CA GLU A 135 16.88 -12.42 10.28
C GLU A 135 17.85 -12.64 11.45
N ASN A 136 19.11 -12.22 11.29
CA ASN A 136 20.11 -12.27 12.37
C ASN A 136 19.68 -11.41 13.57
N GLN A 137 19.04 -10.27 13.33
CA GLN A 137 18.56 -9.39 14.39
C GLN A 137 17.37 -10.00 15.15
N ILE A 138 16.42 -10.62 14.43
CA ILE A 138 15.30 -11.37 15.01
C ILE A 138 15.84 -12.49 15.93
N GLU A 139 16.82 -13.25 15.47
CA GLU A 139 17.43 -14.33 16.26
C GLU A 139 18.19 -13.79 17.49
N ALA A 140 19.00 -12.74 17.32
CA ALA A 140 19.79 -12.15 18.40
C ALA A 140 18.90 -11.57 19.52
N LEU A 141 17.78 -10.97 19.18
CA LEU A 141 16.82 -10.44 20.12
C LEU A 141 15.86 -11.51 20.68
N LYS A 142 15.93 -12.73 20.16
CA LYS A 142 15.04 -13.85 20.53
C LYS A 142 13.56 -13.46 20.41
N ILE A 143 13.23 -12.83 19.31
CA ILE A 143 11.87 -12.38 19.04
C ILE A 143 11.02 -13.61 18.71
N ASP A 144 9.93 -13.76 19.44
CA ASP A 144 8.93 -14.81 19.18
C ASP A 144 8.30 -14.60 17.79
N THR A 145 7.65 -15.64 17.30
CA THR A 145 7.01 -15.65 15.98
C THR A 145 6.16 -14.39 15.77
N MET A 146 6.48 -13.65 14.73
CA MET A 146 5.66 -12.56 14.22
C MET A 146 4.54 -13.13 13.33
N CYS A 147 3.51 -12.33 13.06
CA CYS A 147 2.49 -12.73 12.09
C CYS A 147 3.12 -12.88 10.68
N ASP A 148 2.38 -13.50 9.77
CA ASP A 148 2.77 -13.52 8.36
C ASP A 148 2.86 -12.09 7.80
N TRP A 149 3.71 -11.91 6.78
CA TRP A 149 3.85 -10.62 6.12
C TRP A 149 2.55 -10.18 5.45
N ILE A 150 2.06 -9.02 5.82
CA ILE A 150 0.84 -8.38 5.32
C ILE A 150 1.23 -7.38 4.24
N LYS A 151 0.69 -7.55 3.04
CA LYS A 151 0.93 -6.62 1.94
C LYS A 151 0.12 -5.33 2.12
N THR A 152 0.73 -4.22 1.75
CA THR A 152 0.06 -2.91 1.76
C THR A 152 -0.79 -2.66 0.51
N VAL A 153 -0.60 -3.46 -0.53
CA VAL A 153 -1.39 -3.42 -1.78
C VAL A 153 -1.76 -4.85 -2.18
N PRO A 154 -3.05 -5.19 -2.35
CA PRO A 154 -4.24 -4.35 -2.09
C PRO A 154 -4.39 -3.94 -0.63
N MET A 155 -5.37 -3.08 -0.32
CA MET A 155 -5.69 -2.67 1.06
C MET A 155 -5.77 -3.89 1.99
N PRO A 156 -5.02 -3.91 3.10
CA PRO A 156 -4.99 -5.05 4.01
C PRO A 156 -6.34 -5.28 4.71
N GLU A 157 -6.62 -6.53 5.03
CA GLU A 157 -7.79 -6.85 5.84
C GLU A 157 -7.70 -6.18 7.21
N GLY A 158 -8.73 -5.44 7.56
CA GLY A 158 -8.81 -4.71 8.83
C GLY A 158 -8.31 -3.27 8.78
N ALA A 159 -7.80 -2.79 7.64
CA ALA A 159 -7.63 -1.37 7.41
C ALA A 159 -8.98 -0.69 7.16
N HIS A 160 -9.07 0.62 7.39
CA HIS A 160 -10.28 1.43 7.24
C HIS A 160 -9.95 2.79 6.60
N TYR A 161 -10.99 3.46 6.07
CA TYR A 161 -10.91 4.78 5.43
C TYR A 161 -11.10 5.89 6.45
#